data_bab396d8a35f2c40f1feda963f64dfc0
#
_entry.id   bab396d8a35f2c40f1feda963f64dfc0
#
_cell.length_a   1.000
_cell.length_b   1.000
_cell.length_c   1.000
_cell.angle_alpha   90.00
_cell.angle_beta   90.00
_cell.angle_gamma   90.00
#
_symmetry.space_group_name_H-M   'P 1'
#
loop_
_entity.id
_entity.type
_entity.pdbx_description
1 polymer ?
#
loop_
_entity_poly.entity_id
_entity_poly.type
_entity_poly.pdbx_seq_one_letter_code
_entity_poly.pdbx_strand_id
1 'polypeptide(L)'
;LDKEYAGLKEFALFWGADLFGVADISGSEEIYGESPSIKVRLPRAVCLGAALSSAVLEEIEQHPTKLYFHHYRSVNILLDQLSLRICRYLENKGRRAVPIPASQIVDWEKQRGHLSHKSVASAAGLGWIGRNNLLVTKKFGSRVRLATVLTDMLLPADGPGGEGCGSCRACVSLCPAGAIKGSPAEFDHIKCFEKLKEFQKARLADQYICGICVRHCKGAGERD
;
A
#
# COMPACT_ATOMS: atom_id res chain seq x y z
N LEU A 1 21.35 -10.49 -12.97
CA LEU A 1 20.13 -9.74 -12.59
C LEU A 1 19.15 -10.61 -11.81
N ASP A 2 18.88 -11.86 -12.25
CA ASP A 2 17.95 -12.77 -11.56
C ASP A 2 18.46 -13.18 -10.16
N LYS A 3 19.76 -13.36 -9.97
CA LYS A 3 20.36 -13.65 -8.65
C LYS A 3 20.22 -12.48 -7.69
N GLU A 4 20.34 -11.24 -8.17
CA GLU A 4 20.19 -10.05 -7.35
C GLU A 4 18.72 -9.85 -6.95
N TYR A 5 17.79 -10.08 -7.87
CA TYR A 5 16.37 -10.07 -7.59
C TYR A 5 16.00 -11.13 -6.54
N ALA A 6 16.45 -12.38 -6.74
CA ALA A 6 16.16 -13.49 -5.83
C ALA A 6 16.73 -13.22 -4.42
N GLY A 7 17.99 -12.77 -4.33
CA GLY A 7 18.61 -12.45 -3.05
C GLY A 7 17.95 -11.29 -2.32
N LEU A 8 17.54 -10.25 -3.05
CA LEU A 8 16.81 -9.12 -2.45
C LEU A 8 15.42 -9.53 -1.97
N LYS A 9 14.72 -10.37 -2.74
CA LYS A 9 13.42 -10.94 -2.36
C LYS A 9 13.54 -11.80 -1.10
N GLU A 10 14.48 -12.73 -1.07
CA GLU A 10 14.75 -13.56 0.11
C GLU A 10 15.05 -12.71 1.34
N PHE A 11 15.90 -11.69 1.19
CA PHE A 11 16.21 -10.74 2.25
C PHE A 11 14.96 -10.02 2.74
N ALA A 12 14.10 -9.52 1.85
CA ALA A 12 12.88 -8.83 2.23
C ALA A 12 11.91 -9.73 3.00
N LEU A 13 11.70 -10.96 2.52
CA LEU A 13 10.81 -11.94 3.17
C LEU A 13 11.37 -12.38 4.54
N PHE A 14 12.67 -12.60 4.65
CA PHE A 14 13.33 -12.93 5.92
C PHE A 14 13.12 -11.84 6.99
N TRP A 15 13.12 -10.56 6.58
CA TRP A 15 12.93 -9.42 7.48
C TRP A 15 11.47 -9.01 7.68
N GLY A 16 10.51 -9.82 7.22
CA GLY A 16 9.10 -9.69 7.57
C GLY A 16 8.20 -9.05 6.50
N ALA A 17 8.64 -9.00 5.24
CA ALA A 17 7.70 -8.74 4.15
C ALA A 17 6.85 -9.97 3.87
N ASP A 18 5.55 -9.79 3.69
CA ASP A 18 4.63 -10.81 3.15
C ASP A 18 4.52 -10.74 1.62
N LEU A 19 4.84 -9.57 1.06
CA LEU A 19 4.80 -9.28 -0.37
C LEU A 19 6.08 -8.57 -0.79
N PHE A 20 6.59 -8.96 -1.96
CA PHE A 20 7.73 -8.34 -2.62
C PHE A 20 7.49 -8.33 -4.12
N GLY A 21 7.74 -7.21 -4.76
CA GLY A 21 7.70 -7.09 -6.22
C GLY A 21 8.49 -5.88 -6.69
N VAL A 22 8.89 -5.90 -7.95
CA VAL A 22 9.66 -4.83 -8.58
C VAL A 22 8.89 -4.26 -9.77
N ALA A 23 8.69 -2.95 -9.78
CA ALA A 23 8.13 -2.24 -10.93
C ALA A 23 9.22 -1.49 -11.71
N ASP A 24 9.11 -1.48 -13.03
CA ASP A 24 9.75 -0.49 -13.86
C ASP A 24 8.91 0.78 -13.85
N ILE A 25 9.46 1.86 -13.33
CA ILE A 25 8.79 3.16 -13.25
C ILE A 25 9.47 4.23 -14.10
N SER A 26 10.32 3.80 -15.06
CA SER A 26 10.97 4.70 -16.00
C SER A 26 9.92 5.48 -16.79
N GLY A 27 9.94 6.81 -16.67
CA GLY A 27 8.97 7.67 -17.37
C GLY A 27 7.54 7.69 -16.81
N SER A 28 7.29 7.03 -15.67
CA SER A 28 5.96 6.99 -15.05
C SER A 28 5.72 8.20 -14.13
N GLU A 29 5.46 9.36 -14.72
CA GLU A 29 5.14 10.59 -13.96
C GLU A 29 3.92 10.43 -13.04
N GLU A 30 2.94 9.63 -13.43
CA GLU A 30 1.73 9.36 -12.65
C GLU A 30 2.01 8.72 -11.29
N ILE A 31 3.07 7.89 -11.17
CA ILE A 31 3.46 7.24 -9.92
C ILE A 31 3.96 8.25 -8.91
N TYR A 32 4.73 9.25 -9.36
CA TYR A 32 5.23 10.32 -8.52
C TYR A 32 4.15 11.38 -8.20
N GLY A 33 3.06 11.40 -8.97
CA GLY A 33 2.05 12.43 -8.87
C GLY A 33 2.59 13.82 -9.21
N GLU A 34 1.76 14.85 -9.00
CA GLU A 34 2.12 16.25 -9.27
C GLU A 34 2.98 16.88 -8.16
N SER A 35 3.30 16.13 -7.11
CA SER A 35 4.08 16.66 -5.99
C SER A 35 5.60 16.59 -6.28
N PRO A 36 6.33 17.71 -6.28
CA PRO A 36 7.78 17.74 -6.49
C PRO A 36 8.56 17.32 -5.23
N SER A 37 7.93 16.65 -4.28
CA SER A 37 8.51 16.31 -2.97
C SER A 37 9.75 15.41 -3.06
N ILE A 38 9.92 14.69 -4.17
CA ILE A 38 11.13 13.91 -4.45
C ILE A 38 11.73 14.36 -5.79
N LYS A 39 12.96 14.86 -5.74
CA LYS A 39 13.71 15.27 -6.94
C LYS A 39 14.43 14.10 -7.62
N VAL A 40 14.75 13.05 -6.85
CA VAL A 40 15.45 11.87 -7.36
C VAL A 40 14.46 11.02 -8.17
N ARG A 41 14.83 10.74 -9.42
CA ARG A 41 14.09 9.82 -10.31
C ARG A 41 14.97 8.60 -10.56
N LEU A 42 14.52 7.44 -10.05
CA LEU A 42 15.22 6.16 -10.21
C LEU A 42 14.29 5.19 -10.95
N PRO A 43 14.84 4.35 -11.85
CA PRO A 43 14.02 3.60 -12.81
C PRO A 43 13.29 2.39 -12.23
N ARG A 44 13.67 1.93 -11.06
CA ARG A 44 13.07 0.76 -10.41
C ARG A 44 12.47 1.12 -9.06
N ALA A 45 11.33 0.50 -8.76
CA ALA A 45 10.67 0.61 -7.48
C ALA A 45 10.46 -0.80 -6.90
N VAL A 46 11.14 -1.08 -5.80
CA VAL A 46 10.92 -2.29 -5.00
C VAL A 46 9.73 -2.02 -4.08
N CYS A 47 8.63 -2.73 -4.29
CA CYS A 47 7.44 -2.65 -3.45
C CYS A 47 7.45 -3.75 -2.39
N LEU A 48 7.24 -3.35 -1.16
CA LEU A 48 7.16 -4.21 0.01
C LEU A 48 5.75 -4.16 0.58
N GLY A 49 5.22 -5.30 1.00
CA GLY A 49 3.93 -5.35 1.67
C GLY A 49 3.98 -6.20 2.94
N ALA A 50 3.22 -5.78 3.95
CA ALA A 50 3.00 -6.56 5.16
C ALA A 50 1.49 -6.72 5.41
N ALA A 51 1.07 -7.93 5.73
CA ALA A 51 -0.32 -8.28 5.99
C ALA A 51 -0.75 -7.74 7.37
N LEU A 52 -2.00 -7.29 7.43
CA LEU A 52 -2.65 -6.94 8.68
C LEU A 52 -3.24 -8.20 9.34
N SER A 53 -3.15 -8.29 10.66
CA SER A 53 -3.74 -9.39 11.43
C SER A 53 -5.26 -9.45 11.22
N SER A 54 -5.76 -10.60 10.79
CA SER A 54 -7.20 -10.81 10.61
C SER A 54 -7.96 -10.64 11.93
N ALA A 55 -7.44 -11.17 13.04
CA ALA A 55 -8.06 -11.03 14.35
C ALA A 55 -8.18 -9.57 14.80
N VAL A 56 -7.17 -8.74 14.50
CA VAL A 56 -7.26 -7.30 14.80
C VAL A 56 -8.29 -6.60 13.91
N LEU A 57 -8.38 -7.01 12.66
CA LEU A 57 -9.37 -6.46 11.72
C LEU A 57 -10.80 -6.86 12.10
N GLU A 58 -11.02 -8.05 12.65
CA GLU A 58 -12.31 -8.54 13.12
C GLU A 58 -12.92 -7.68 14.23
N GLU A 59 -12.09 -7.00 15.02
CA GLU A 59 -12.53 -6.02 16.03
C GLU A 59 -13.12 -4.72 15.46
N ILE A 60 -12.96 -4.48 14.14
CA ILE A 60 -13.51 -3.30 13.48
C ILE A 60 -14.95 -3.60 13.08
N GLU A 61 -15.93 -2.96 13.69
CA GLU A 61 -17.34 -3.07 13.28
C GLU A 61 -17.77 -1.87 12.44
N GLN A 62 -18.22 -0.80 13.09
CA GLN A 62 -18.72 0.41 12.44
C GLN A 62 -17.72 1.58 12.46
N HIS A 63 -16.60 1.41 13.17
CA HIS A 63 -15.54 2.42 13.32
C HIS A 63 -14.20 1.75 13.62
N PRO A 64 -13.07 2.47 13.45
CA PRO A 64 -11.76 1.97 13.85
C PRO A 64 -11.68 1.77 15.36
N THR A 65 -10.89 0.78 15.79
CA THR A 65 -10.60 0.53 17.21
C THR A 65 -9.20 1.05 17.57
N LYS A 66 -8.94 1.28 18.87
CA LYS A 66 -7.60 1.62 19.37
C LYS A 66 -6.60 0.50 19.10
N LEU A 67 -7.04 -0.75 19.16
CA LEU A 67 -6.21 -1.92 18.82
C LEU A 67 -5.79 -1.89 17.34
N TYR A 68 -6.73 -1.66 16.43
CA TYR A 68 -6.42 -1.53 15.01
C TYR A 68 -5.48 -0.34 14.72
N PHE A 69 -5.70 0.80 15.39
CA PHE A 69 -4.83 1.95 15.26
C PHE A 69 -3.39 1.63 15.66
N HIS A 70 -3.18 0.96 16.81
CA HIS A 70 -1.86 0.55 17.25
C HIS A 70 -1.21 -0.44 16.27
N HIS A 71 -1.96 -1.46 15.84
CA HIS A 71 -1.50 -2.44 14.86
C HIS A 71 -1.11 -1.81 13.52
N TYR A 72 -1.93 -0.89 13.00
CA TYR A 72 -1.64 -0.12 11.79
C TYR A 72 -0.30 0.62 11.89
N ARG A 73 -0.02 1.27 13.01
CA ARG A 73 1.25 1.96 13.26
C ARG A 73 2.42 0.97 13.33
N SER A 74 2.26 -0.12 14.05
CA SER A 74 3.32 -1.13 14.21
C SER A 74 3.71 -1.74 12.86
N VAL A 75 2.75 -2.04 12.00
CA VAL A 75 3.02 -2.56 10.65
C VAL A 75 3.69 -1.50 9.77
N ASN A 76 3.31 -0.23 9.86
CA ASN A 76 4.02 0.83 9.14
C ASN A 76 5.48 0.97 9.63
N ILE A 77 5.73 0.92 10.94
CA ILE A 77 7.09 0.95 11.51
C ILE A 77 7.93 -0.22 11.00
N LEU A 78 7.36 -1.42 10.96
CA LEU A 78 8.03 -2.59 10.37
C LEU A 78 8.44 -2.33 8.92
N LEU A 79 7.52 -1.81 8.10
CA LEU A 79 7.78 -1.52 6.69
C LEU A 79 8.82 -0.40 6.50
N ASP A 80 8.80 0.64 7.35
CA ASP A 80 9.79 1.72 7.31
C ASP A 80 11.19 1.19 7.66
N GLN A 81 11.30 0.36 8.68
CA GLN A 81 12.56 -0.30 9.05
C GLN A 81 13.06 -1.23 7.95
N LEU A 82 12.16 -2.01 7.35
CA LEU A 82 12.48 -2.89 6.23
C LEU A 82 12.97 -2.10 5.02
N SER A 83 12.30 -1.00 4.69
CA SER A 83 12.70 -0.11 3.59
C SER A 83 14.11 0.44 3.80
N LEU A 84 14.48 0.82 5.02
CA LEU A 84 15.84 1.24 5.36
C LEU A 84 16.86 0.10 5.21
N ARG A 85 16.50 -1.14 5.58
CA ARG A 85 17.37 -2.31 5.41
C ARG A 85 17.59 -2.64 3.94
N ILE A 86 16.54 -2.58 3.12
CA ILE A 86 16.61 -2.75 1.65
C ILE A 86 17.49 -1.66 1.04
N CYS A 87 17.31 -0.40 1.46
CA CYS A 87 18.14 0.72 1.01
C CYS A 87 19.63 0.42 1.27
N ARG A 88 20.00 0.06 2.50
CA ARG A 88 21.38 -0.31 2.85
C ARG A 88 21.92 -1.51 2.09
N TYR A 89 21.06 -2.53 1.87
CA TYR A 89 21.44 -3.69 1.05
C TYR A 89 21.85 -3.28 -0.36
N LEU A 90 21.08 -2.38 -0.98
CA LEU A 90 21.36 -1.85 -2.32
C LEU A 90 22.58 -0.93 -2.33
N GLU A 91 22.72 -0.05 -1.33
CA GLU A 91 23.87 0.86 -1.19
C GLU A 91 25.19 0.10 -0.99
N ASN A 92 25.19 -0.98 -0.22
CA ASN A 92 26.36 -1.87 -0.04
C ASN A 92 26.80 -2.54 -1.35
N LYS A 93 25.92 -2.58 -2.36
CA LYS A 93 26.23 -3.04 -3.73
C LYS A 93 26.59 -1.88 -4.67
N GLY A 94 26.84 -0.69 -4.13
CA GLY A 94 27.19 0.51 -4.90
C GLY A 94 26.02 1.10 -5.70
N ARG A 95 24.75 0.83 -5.28
CA ARG A 95 23.56 1.33 -5.94
C ARG A 95 22.94 2.47 -5.14
N ARG A 96 22.29 3.38 -5.85
CA ARG A 96 21.48 4.42 -5.21
C ARG A 96 20.14 3.84 -4.81
N ALA A 97 19.67 4.21 -3.63
CA ALA A 97 18.36 3.81 -3.16
C ALA A 97 17.70 4.93 -2.33
N VAL A 98 16.37 5.01 -2.39
CA VAL A 98 15.58 5.98 -1.62
C VAL A 98 14.39 5.26 -0.98
N PRO A 99 14.37 5.11 0.35
CA PRO A 99 13.23 4.52 1.05
C PRO A 99 12.10 5.55 1.13
N ILE A 100 10.90 5.15 0.72
CA ILE A 100 9.70 5.97 0.81
C ILE A 100 8.84 5.43 1.96
N PRO A 101 8.50 6.28 2.95
CA PRO A 101 7.75 5.86 4.14
C PRO A 101 6.40 5.26 3.81
N ALA A 102 5.99 4.23 4.57
CA ALA A 102 4.73 3.51 4.39
C ALA A 102 3.48 4.39 4.54
N SER A 103 3.58 5.49 5.28
CA SER A 103 2.44 6.35 5.56
C SER A 103 2.87 7.78 5.86
N GLN A 104 3.14 8.54 4.81
CA GLN A 104 3.43 9.97 4.93
C GLN A 104 2.62 10.76 3.92
N ILE A 105 1.87 11.76 4.42
CA ILE A 105 1.19 12.74 3.59
C ILE A 105 2.10 13.97 3.49
N VAL A 106 2.39 14.39 2.27
CA VAL A 106 3.23 15.58 1.99
C VAL A 106 2.40 16.73 1.40
N ASP A 107 1.25 16.40 0.84
CA ASP A 107 0.25 17.36 0.36
C ASP A 107 -1.09 17.03 1.02
N TRP A 108 -1.46 17.83 2.01
CA TRP A 108 -2.68 17.63 2.79
C TRP A 108 -3.94 18.06 2.04
N GLU A 109 -3.84 18.99 1.11
CA GLU A 109 -4.97 19.45 0.31
C GLU A 109 -5.38 18.36 -0.69
N LYS A 110 -4.42 17.80 -1.40
CA LYS A 110 -4.63 16.73 -2.37
C LYS A 110 -4.56 15.32 -1.79
N GLN A 111 -4.30 15.19 -0.48
CA GLN A 111 -4.14 13.90 0.23
C GLN A 111 -3.11 12.96 -0.42
N ARG A 112 -1.94 13.51 -0.78
CA ARG A 112 -0.90 12.78 -1.52
C ARG A 112 0.36 12.59 -0.68
N GLY A 113 1.00 11.42 -0.83
CA GLY A 113 2.35 11.12 -0.35
C GLY A 113 3.42 11.48 -1.39
N HIS A 114 4.65 11.06 -1.15
CA HIS A 114 5.77 11.22 -2.10
C HIS A 114 5.54 10.48 -3.42
N LEU A 115 4.87 9.34 -3.36
CA LEU A 115 4.44 8.54 -4.50
C LEU A 115 3.24 7.67 -4.11
N SER A 116 2.61 7.05 -5.11
CA SER A 116 1.49 6.12 -4.91
C SER A 116 2.00 4.68 -4.72
N HIS A 117 2.18 4.23 -3.47
CA HIS A 117 2.57 2.83 -3.18
C HIS A 117 1.65 1.80 -3.84
N LYS A 118 0.34 2.06 -3.88
CA LYS A 118 -0.63 1.15 -4.51
C LYS A 118 -0.43 1.05 -6.01
N SER A 119 -0.07 2.16 -6.68
CA SER A 119 0.22 2.16 -8.11
C SER A 119 1.52 1.41 -8.40
N VAL A 120 2.56 1.63 -7.60
CA VAL A 120 3.81 0.84 -7.67
C VAL A 120 3.53 -0.64 -7.47
N ALA A 121 2.77 -1.00 -6.44
CA ALA A 121 2.44 -2.39 -6.13
C ALA A 121 1.64 -3.07 -7.26
N SER A 122 0.72 -2.35 -7.89
CA SER A 122 -0.02 -2.84 -9.07
C SER A 122 0.89 -3.05 -10.27
N ALA A 123 1.79 -2.09 -10.53
CA ALA A 123 2.80 -2.20 -11.60
C ALA A 123 3.84 -3.31 -11.33
N ALA A 124 4.09 -3.65 -10.05
CA ALA A 124 4.94 -4.74 -9.59
C ALA A 124 4.20 -6.10 -9.50
N GLY A 125 3.01 -6.24 -10.07
CA GLY A 125 2.28 -7.50 -10.12
C GLY A 125 1.68 -8.00 -8.81
N LEU A 126 1.69 -7.20 -7.74
CA LEU A 126 1.23 -7.63 -6.42
C LEU A 126 -0.30 -7.68 -6.29
N GLY A 127 -1.03 -7.13 -7.25
CA GLY A 127 -2.48 -7.11 -7.26
C GLY A 127 -3.03 -6.01 -8.17
N TRP A 128 -4.26 -5.61 -7.93
CA TRP A 128 -4.98 -4.58 -8.69
C TRP A 128 -5.53 -3.49 -7.78
N ILE A 129 -5.89 -2.35 -8.35
CA ILE A 129 -6.58 -1.29 -7.60
C ILE A 129 -8.07 -1.67 -7.50
N GLY A 130 -8.54 -1.91 -6.28
CA GLY A 130 -9.92 -2.29 -6.01
C GLY A 130 -10.89 -1.09 -5.97
N ARG A 131 -12.22 -1.39 -5.88
CA ARG A 131 -13.26 -0.36 -5.74
C ARG A 131 -13.05 0.56 -4.55
N ASN A 132 -12.44 0.06 -3.49
CA ASN A 132 -12.07 0.83 -2.29
C ASN A 132 -10.82 1.72 -2.49
N ASN A 133 -10.34 1.85 -3.72
CA ASN A 133 -9.16 2.62 -4.10
C ASN A 133 -7.86 2.21 -3.38
N LEU A 134 -7.79 0.96 -2.91
CA LEU A 134 -6.61 0.35 -2.32
C LEU A 134 -6.06 -0.75 -3.24
N LEU A 135 -4.79 -1.15 -3.02
CA LEU A 135 -4.30 -2.38 -3.60
C LEU A 135 -5.11 -3.57 -3.05
N VAL A 136 -5.56 -4.45 -3.93
CA VAL A 136 -6.19 -5.73 -3.59
C VAL A 136 -5.28 -6.85 -4.09
N THR A 137 -4.79 -7.68 -3.19
CA THR A 137 -3.98 -8.86 -3.51
C THR A 137 -4.84 -10.11 -3.56
N LYS A 138 -4.40 -11.15 -4.28
CA LYS A 138 -5.11 -12.45 -4.31
C LYS A 138 -5.23 -13.04 -2.90
N LYS A 139 -4.13 -13.09 -2.15
CA LYS A 139 -4.03 -13.78 -0.87
C LYS A 139 -4.64 -13.00 0.29
N PHE A 140 -4.41 -11.68 0.35
CA PHE A 140 -4.74 -10.89 1.52
C PHE A 140 -5.87 -9.88 1.27
N GLY A 141 -6.40 -9.80 0.05
CA GLY A 141 -7.29 -8.71 -0.31
C GLY A 141 -6.62 -7.35 -0.14
N SER A 142 -7.34 -6.35 0.38
CA SER A 142 -6.74 -5.05 0.74
C SER A 142 -6.24 -5.00 2.20
N ARG A 143 -6.11 -6.14 2.88
CA ARG A 143 -5.61 -6.26 4.25
C ARG A 143 -4.09 -6.21 4.32
N VAL A 144 -3.48 -5.25 3.65
CA VAL A 144 -2.04 -5.05 3.55
C VAL A 144 -1.66 -3.59 3.74
N ARG A 145 -0.44 -3.36 4.25
CA ARG A 145 0.24 -2.08 4.20
C ARG A 145 1.41 -2.19 3.24
N LEU A 146 1.81 -1.06 2.65
CA LEU A 146 2.81 -1.02 1.59
C LEU A 146 3.89 0.01 1.90
N ALA A 147 5.12 -0.27 1.46
CA ALA A 147 6.21 0.69 1.36
C ALA A 147 6.95 0.49 0.04
N THR A 148 7.77 1.45 -0.34
CA THR A 148 8.51 1.41 -1.61
C THR A 148 9.95 1.87 -1.40
N VAL A 149 10.90 1.19 -2.05
CA VAL A 149 12.28 1.65 -2.16
C VAL A 149 12.58 1.88 -3.64
N LEU A 150 12.95 3.11 -3.98
CA LEU A 150 13.40 3.45 -5.32
C LEU A 150 14.87 3.07 -5.48
N THR A 151 15.30 2.61 -6.67
CA THR A 151 16.71 2.28 -6.93
C THR A 151 17.08 2.44 -8.41
N ASP A 152 18.37 2.68 -8.65
CA ASP A 152 19.00 2.61 -9.99
C ASP A 152 19.48 1.21 -10.34
N MET A 153 19.36 0.25 -9.43
CA MET A 153 19.63 -1.15 -9.73
C MET A 153 18.58 -1.68 -10.72
N LEU A 154 19.01 -2.03 -11.93
CA LEU A 154 18.13 -2.53 -12.99
C LEU A 154 17.67 -3.98 -12.72
N LEU A 155 16.93 -4.15 -11.62
CA LEU A 155 16.27 -5.41 -11.29
C LEU A 155 15.24 -5.78 -12.37
N PRO A 156 15.02 -7.09 -12.64
CA PRO A 156 13.88 -7.52 -13.44
C PRO A 156 12.57 -6.99 -12.86
N ALA A 157 11.70 -6.48 -13.72
CA ALA A 157 10.38 -6.04 -13.32
C ALA A 157 9.38 -7.18 -13.44
N ASP A 158 8.49 -7.31 -12.45
CA ASP A 158 7.46 -8.36 -12.43
C ASP A 158 6.30 -8.11 -13.40
N GLY A 159 6.15 -6.85 -13.83
CA GLY A 159 5.05 -6.43 -14.69
C GLY A 159 3.72 -6.30 -13.95
N PRO A 160 2.71 -5.67 -14.58
CA PRO A 160 1.44 -5.39 -13.93
C PRO A 160 0.63 -6.65 -13.63
N GLY A 161 0.06 -6.71 -12.44
CA GLY A 161 -0.87 -7.76 -12.05
C GLY A 161 -2.21 -7.59 -12.76
N GLY A 162 -2.78 -8.71 -13.25
CA GLY A 162 -4.07 -8.73 -13.93
C GLY A 162 -5.10 -9.49 -13.12
N GLU A 163 -6.12 -8.84 -12.66
CA GLU A 163 -7.42 -9.31 -12.18
C GLU A 163 -8.20 -8.10 -11.70
N GLY A 164 -9.39 -8.31 -11.18
CA GLY A 164 -10.24 -7.22 -10.70
C GLY A 164 -11.18 -7.70 -9.59
N CYS A 165 -11.97 -6.79 -9.06
CA CYS A 165 -12.99 -7.14 -8.07
C CYS A 165 -14.15 -7.99 -8.62
N GLY A 166 -14.26 -8.18 -9.94
CA GLY A 166 -15.34 -8.94 -10.55
C GLY A 166 -16.71 -8.43 -10.09
N SER A 167 -17.59 -9.34 -9.65
CA SER A 167 -18.92 -9.03 -9.11
C SER A 167 -18.91 -8.61 -7.63
N CYS A 168 -17.78 -8.77 -6.91
CA CYS A 168 -17.71 -8.47 -5.48
C CYS A 168 -17.97 -6.97 -5.18
N ARG A 169 -18.92 -6.68 -4.29
CA ARG A 169 -19.30 -5.34 -3.84
C ARG A 169 -19.28 -5.16 -2.32
N ALA A 170 -18.67 -6.09 -1.58
CA ALA A 170 -18.69 -6.09 -0.12
C ALA A 170 -18.27 -4.74 0.51
N CYS A 171 -17.21 -4.11 -0.02
CA CYS A 171 -16.75 -2.82 0.49
C CYS A 171 -17.68 -1.64 0.13
N VAL A 172 -18.52 -1.76 -0.90
CA VAL A 172 -19.43 -0.69 -1.34
C VAL A 172 -20.54 -0.45 -0.33
N SER A 173 -21.26 -1.52 0.05
CA SER A 173 -22.40 -1.44 0.97
C SER A 173 -21.98 -1.08 2.41
N LEU A 174 -20.76 -1.43 2.80
CA LEU A 174 -20.24 -1.24 4.15
C LEU A 174 -19.52 0.09 4.36
N CYS A 175 -19.29 0.88 3.30
CA CYS A 175 -18.59 2.14 3.42
C CYS A 175 -19.42 3.19 4.19
N PRO A 176 -19.00 3.60 5.42
CA PRO A 176 -19.79 4.52 6.24
C PRO A 176 -19.86 5.95 5.66
N ALA A 177 -18.97 6.25 4.71
CA ALA A 177 -18.95 7.52 3.98
C ALA A 177 -19.72 7.46 2.66
N GLY A 178 -20.15 6.27 2.19
CA GLY A 178 -20.67 6.10 0.83
C GLY A 178 -19.67 6.49 -0.27
N ALA A 179 -18.37 6.47 0.03
CA ALA A 179 -17.29 6.92 -0.84
C ALA A 179 -16.92 5.89 -1.92
N ILE A 180 -17.21 4.60 -1.69
CA ILE A 180 -16.88 3.50 -2.59
C ILE A 180 -18.03 3.27 -3.56
N LYS A 181 -17.72 3.22 -4.86
CA LYS A 181 -18.69 3.07 -5.95
C LYS A 181 -18.43 1.82 -6.79
N GLY A 182 -18.93 1.79 -8.01
CA GLY A 182 -18.82 0.68 -8.95
C GLY A 182 -17.41 0.38 -9.42
N SER A 183 -16.56 1.40 -9.50
CA SER A 183 -15.18 1.30 -9.97
C SER A 183 -14.22 2.11 -9.10
N PRO A 184 -12.89 1.84 -9.16
CA PRO A 184 -11.89 2.67 -8.47
C PRO A 184 -11.88 4.14 -8.91
N ALA A 185 -12.20 4.41 -10.19
CA ALA A 185 -12.22 5.77 -10.74
C ALA A 185 -13.35 6.63 -10.14
N GLU A 186 -14.43 5.99 -9.67
CA GLU A 186 -15.57 6.67 -9.04
C GLU A 186 -15.42 6.84 -7.52
N PHE A 187 -14.26 6.46 -6.97
CA PHE A 187 -14.01 6.59 -5.52
C PHE A 187 -13.98 8.07 -5.09
N ASP A 188 -14.87 8.41 -4.16
CA ASP A 188 -14.95 9.77 -3.62
C ASP A 188 -13.94 9.94 -2.47
N HIS A 189 -12.77 10.46 -2.82
CA HIS A 189 -11.66 10.63 -1.88
C HIS A 189 -12.01 11.61 -0.75
N ILE A 190 -12.73 12.67 -1.09
CA ILE A 190 -13.09 13.72 -0.12
C ILE A 190 -14.08 13.18 0.91
N LYS A 191 -15.15 12.49 0.47
CA LYS A 191 -16.09 11.86 1.42
C LYS A 191 -15.41 10.86 2.34
N CYS A 192 -14.48 10.04 1.80
CA CYS A 192 -13.71 9.14 2.64
C CYS A 192 -12.92 9.91 3.70
N PHE A 193 -12.18 10.93 3.30
CA PHE A 193 -11.34 11.73 4.19
C PHE A 193 -12.14 12.45 5.27
N GLU A 194 -13.31 13.05 4.93
CA GLU A 194 -14.18 13.69 5.92
C GLU A 194 -14.64 12.69 7.00
N LYS A 195 -14.99 11.45 6.61
CA LYS A 195 -15.31 10.40 7.57
C LYS A 195 -14.13 10.03 8.47
N LEU A 196 -12.90 10.00 7.95
CA LEU A 196 -11.71 9.77 8.77
C LEU A 196 -11.51 10.89 9.80
N LYS A 197 -11.78 12.15 9.42
CA LYS A 197 -11.76 13.29 10.35
C LYS A 197 -12.81 13.15 11.46
N GLU A 198 -14.02 12.69 11.13
CA GLU A 198 -15.06 12.45 12.12
C GLU A 198 -14.59 11.42 13.16
N PHE A 199 -14.02 10.30 12.73
CA PHE A 199 -13.50 9.28 13.64
C PHE A 199 -12.37 9.80 14.53
N GLN A 200 -11.48 10.62 13.98
CA GLN A 200 -10.42 11.24 14.77
C GLN A 200 -10.98 12.23 15.79
N LYS A 201 -11.92 13.11 15.40
CA LYS A 201 -12.59 14.04 16.32
C LYS A 201 -13.33 13.32 17.46
N ALA A 202 -13.92 12.16 17.16
CA ALA A 202 -14.55 11.28 18.14
C ALA A 202 -13.52 10.49 19.00
N ARG A 203 -12.21 10.70 18.80
CA ARG A 203 -11.10 10.03 19.53
C ARG A 203 -11.11 8.50 19.42
N LEU A 204 -11.70 7.97 18.34
CA LEU A 204 -11.70 6.52 18.03
C LEU A 204 -10.33 6.05 17.54
N ALA A 205 -9.62 6.92 16.83
CA ALA A 205 -8.22 6.76 16.44
C ALA A 205 -7.53 8.12 16.42
N ASP A 206 -6.22 8.17 16.71
CA ASP A 206 -5.47 9.43 16.72
C ASP A 206 -4.86 9.75 15.34
N GLN A 207 -5.28 9.00 14.31
CA GLN A 207 -4.84 9.12 12.93
C GLN A 207 -6.03 8.96 11.99
N TYR A 208 -5.92 9.47 10.76
CA TYR A 208 -6.98 9.39 9.73
C TYR A 208 -7.06 7.96 9.15
N ILE A 209 -7.68 7.05 9.89
CA ILE A 209 -7.89 5.66 9.50
C ILE A 209 -9.34 5.22 9.75
N CYS A 210 -9.80 4.21 9.01
CA CYS A 210 -11.12 3.61 9.19
C CYS A 210 -11.01 2.07 9.32
N GLY A 211 -10.54 1.37 8.27
CA GLY A 211 -10.34 -0.08 8.26
C GLY A 211 -11.56 -0.91 7.85
N ILE A 212 -12.78 -0.36 7.81
CA ILE A 212 -14.01 -1.14 7.53
C ILE A 212 -13.94 -1.84 6.17
N CYS A 213 -13.62 -1.12 5.09
CA CYS A 213 -13.49 -1.71 3.77
C CYS A 213 -12.29 -2.68 3.67
N VAL A 214 -11.25 -2.49 4.50
CA VAL A 214 -10.08 -3.37 4.59
C VAL A 214 -10.45 -4.70 5.22
N ARG A 215 -11.16 -4.69 6.37
CA ARG A 215 -11.66 -5.89 7.05
C ARG A 215 -12.40 -6.83 6.10
N HIS A 216 -13.29 -6.28 5.29
CA HIS A 216 -14.20 -7.05 4.43
C HIS A 216 -13.62 -7.42 3.05
N CYS A 217 -12.41 -6.97 2.72
CA CYS A 217 -11.79 -7.29 1.44
C CYS A 217 -10.89 -8.53 1.56
N LYS A 218 -11.41 -9.68 1.19
CA LYS A 218 -10.69 -10.98 1.27
C LYS A 218 -9.88 -11.32 0.00
N GLY A 219 -9.91 -10.48 -1.05
CA GLY A 219 -9.23 -10.77 -2.31
C GLY A 219 -9.96 -11.82 -3.14
N ALA A 220 -9.20 -12.60 -3.93
CA ALA A 220 -9.76 -13.66 -4.78
C ALA A 220 -9.85 -15.04 -4.10
N GLY A 221 -9.11 -15.24 -2.98
CA GLY A 221 -8.89 -16.55 -2.38
C GLY A 221 -9.99 -17.09 -1.46
N GLU A 222 -10.89 -16.24 -0.99
CA GLU A 222 -11.98 -16.63 -0.05
C GLU A 222 -13.30 -15.95 -0.46
N ARG A 223 -13.72 -16.21 -1.68
CA ARG A 223 -15.07 -15.83 -2.14
C ARG A 223 -15.93 -17.08 -2.06
N ASP A 224 -16.70 -17.20 -0.96
CA ASP A 224 -17.81 -18.11 -0.85
C ASP A 224 -18.91 -17.75 -1.85
#